data_cc45611aa74651281721051eea626c7e
#
_entry.id   cc45611aa74651281721051eea626c7e
#
_cell.length_a   1.000
_cell.length_b   1.000
_cell.length_c   1.000
_cell.angle_alpha   90.00
_cell.angle_beta   90.00
_cell.angle_gamma   90.00
#
_symmetry.space_group_name_H-M   'P 1'
#
loop_
_entity.id
_entity.type
_entity.pdbx_description
1 polymer ?
#
loop_
_entity_poly.entity_id
_entity_poly.type
_entity_poly.pdbx_seq_one_letter_code
_entity_poly.pdbx_strand_id
1 'polypeptide(L)'
;TLIGFLDWKSGGLVGYDIMLEENTQNIANALRNAILNMDKVPEYVYQDNGRAFKSKFFNGDSKFEELGFTGVYKKLGITPVYATPYNARAKVIERFFLDFQESFEKLMPSYIGTSIDNKPAYMNRNEKLHKQIHSQKANFIPTIEQALILIKEWLKFKHLQPCPNNRSKTIAQMLATIQKQNIDESQLDDLMMDTVVKHIGRNGIRFLKADYFNDALYGI
;
A
#
# COMPACT_ATOMS: atom_id res chain seq x y z
N THR A 1 -4.60 -7.16 6.61
CA THR A 1 -3.33 -7.16 5.86
C THR A 1 -2.79 -5.76 5.73
N LEU A 2 -1.48 -5.57 5.94
CA LEU A 2 -0.74 -4.34 5.70
C LEU A 2 -0.10 -4.42 4.31
N ILE A 3 -0.31 -3.39 3.49
CA ILE A 3 0.45 -3.18 2.26
C ILE A 3 1.38 -1.99 2.45
N GLY A 4 2.58 -2.01 1.85
CA GLY A 4 3.51 -0.92 2.01
C GLY A 4 4.52 -0.78 0.89
N PHE A 5 5.04 0.43 0.76
CA PHE A 5 6.16 0.80 -0.10
C PHE A 5 7.37 1.15 0.77
N LEU A 6 8.47 0.49 0.47
CA LEU A 6 9.73 0.61 1.20
C LEU A 6 10.75 1.31 0.31
N ASP A 7 11.40 2.36 0.86
CA ASP A 7 12.53 2.94 0.16
C ASP A 7 13.73 2.00 0.21
N TRP A 8 14.20 1.61 -0.98
CA TRP A 8 15.27 0.62 -1.12
C TRP A 8 16.58 1.02 -0.47
N LYS A 9 16.91 2.31 -0.53
CA LYS A 9 18.18 2.84 -0.03
C LYS A 9 18.23 2.88 1.49
N SER A 10 17.15 3.34 2.12
CA SER A 10 17.08 3.49 3.58
C SER A 10 16.55 2.23 4.27
N GLY A 11 15.78 1.38 3.58
CA GLY A 11 15.02 0.30 4.18
C GLY A 11 13.85 0.77 5.03
N GLY A 12 13.44 2.04 4.90
CA GLY A 12 12.31 2.63 5.61
C GLY A 12 11.00 2.44 4.87
N LEU A 13 9.91 2.12 5.59
CA LEU A 13 8.56 2.11 5.06
C LEU A 13 8.10 3.56 4.89
N VAL A 14 7.85 3.97 3.66
CA VAL A 14 7.54 5.36 3.30
C VAL A 14 6.05 5.58 3.00
N GLY A 15 5.33 4.54 2.61
CA GLY A 15 3.88 4.60 2.42
C GLY A 15 3.26 3.25 2.74
N TYR A 16 2.08 3.27 3.33
CA TYR A 16 1.35 2.05 3.68
C TYR A 16 -0.15 2.31 3.79
N ASP A 17 -0.91 1.22 3.71
CA ASP A 17 -2.34 1.19 3.99
C ASP A 17 -2.73 -0.16 4.62
N ILE A 18 -3.86 -0.19 5.34
CA ILE A 18 -4.42 -1.41 5.92
C ILE A 18 -5.64 -1.84 5.12
N MET A 19 -5.68 -3.11 4.77
CA MET A 19 -6.78 -3.68 4.00
C MET A 19 -7.28 -4.99 4.59
N LEU A 20 -8.58 -5.28 4.43
CA LEU A 20 -9.16 -6.58 4.75
C LEU A 20 -8.76 -7.59 3.68
N GLU A 21 -8.91 -7.21 2.41
CA GLU A 21 -8.54 -7.99 1.23
C GLU A 21 -7.67 -7.13 0.30
N GLU A 22 -6.72 -7.78 -0.38
CA GLU A 22 -5.84 -7.10 -1.33
C GLU A 22 -6.68 -6.54 -2.50
N ASN A 23 -6.61 -5.23 -2.68
CA ASN A 23 -7.26 -4.53 -3.78
C ASN A 23 -6.40 -3.39 -4.33
N THR A 24 -6.72 -2.97 -5.55
CA THR A 24 -5.99 -1.93 -6.26
C THR A 24 -6.02 -0.58 -5.53
N GLN A 25 -7.15 -0.25 -4.87
CA GLN A 25 -7.32 1.03 -4.20
C GLN A 25 -6.37 1.19 -3.00
N ASN A 26 -6.22 0.16 -2.18
CA ASN A 26 -5.30 0.22 -1.03
C ASN A 26 -3.84 0.29 -1.48
N ILE A 27 -3.49 -0.37 -2.59
CA ILE A 27 -2.15 -0.23 -3.20
C ILE A 27 -1.93 1.20 -3.68
N ALA A 28 -2.94 1.80 -4.33
CA ALA A 28 -2.88 3.19 -4.79
C ALA A 28 -2.73 4.16 -3.61
N ASN A 29 -3.50 3.98 -2.53
CA ASN A 29 -3.39 4.79 -1.32
C ASN A 29 -1.99 4.68 -0.70
N ALA A 30 -1.44 3.47 -0.61
CA ALA A 30 -0.09 3.26 -0.08
C ALA A 30 0.97 3.93 -0.96
N LEU A 31 0.85 3.88 -2.30
CA LEU A 31 1.74 4.58 -3.23
C LEU A 31 1.63 6.10 -3.09
N ARG A 32 0.40 6.62 -3.05
CA ARG A 32 0.12 8.04 -2.81
C ARG A 32 0.79 8.54 -1.52
N ASN A 33 0.57 7.81 -0.43
CA ASN A 33 1.18 8.12 0.87
C ASN A 33 2.71 8.08 0.80
N ALA A 34 3.30 7.13 0.05
CA ALA A 34 4.74 7.07 -0.15
C ALA A 34 5.27 8.31 -0.87
N ILE A 35 4.62 8.73 -1.95
CA ILE A 35 5.01 9.92 -2.73
C ILE A 35 4.94 11.18 -1.85
N LEU A 36 3.84 11.38 -1.12
CA LEU A 36 3.67 12.53 -0.24
C LEU A 36 4.66 12.55 0.92
N ASN A 37 4.88 11.40 1.58
CA ASN A 37 5.81 11.31 2.70
C ASN A 37 7.27 11.53 2.29
N MET A 38 7.64 11.11 1.08
CA MET A 38 8.97 11.36 0.52
C MET A 38 9.08 12.74 -0.13
N ASP A 39 7.93 13.37 -0.44
CA ASP A 39 7.85 14.57 -1.27
C ASP A 39 8.57 14.35 -2.63
N LYS A 40 8.41 13.14 -3.17
CA LYS A 40 9.08 12.72 -4.41
C LYS A 40 8.35 11.56 -5.08
N VAL A 41 8.20 11.65 -6.40
CA VAL A 41 7.78 10.53 -7.24
C VAL A 41 8.97 9.59 -7.47
N PRO A 42 8.85 8.28 -7.19
CA PRO A 42 9.93 7.33 -7.45
C PRO A 42 10.12 7.10 -8.96
N GLU A 43 11.34 6.94 -9.41
CA GLU A 43 11.65 6.58 -10.80
C GLU A 43 11.28 5.12 -11.10
N TYR A 44 11.46 4.25 -10.11
CA TYR A 44 11.22 2.81 -10.22
C TYR A 44 10.39 2.33 -9.04
N VAL A 45 9.42 1.45 -9.32
CA VAL A 45 8.69 0.70 -8.30
C VAL A 45 8.91 -0.79 -8.55
N TYR A 46 9.62 -1.44 -7.62
CA TYR A 46 9.80 -2.89 -7.65
C TYR A 46 8.66 -3.54 -6.87
N GLN A 47 7.92 -4.44 -7.51
CA GLN A 47 6.70 -5.01 -6.97
C GLN A 47 6.52 -6.48 -7.31
N ASP A 48 5.66 -7.16 -6.58
CA ASP A 48 5.28 -8.54 -6.83
C ASP A 48 4.44 -8.67 -8.11
N ASN A 49 4.32 -9.92 -8.59
CA ASN A 49 3.50 -10.29 -9.73
C ASN A 49 2.00 -10.42 -9.43
N GLY A 50 1.53 -9.97 -8.26
CA GLY A 50 0.13 -10.00 -7.84
C GLY A 50 -0.81 -9.32 -8.85
N ARG A 51 -2.05 -9.84 -8.98
CA ARG A 51 -3.03 -9.31 -9.95
C ARG A 51 -3.38 -7.85 -9.70
N ALA A 52 -3.44 -7.43 -8.44
CA ALA A 52 -3.76 -6.05 -8.08
C ALA A 52 -2.69 -5.07 -8.54
N PHE A 53 -1.39 -5.45 -8.47
CA PHE A 53 -0.28 -4.66 -8.99
C PHE A 53 -0.23 -4.59 -10.52
N LYS A 54 -0.77 -5.62 -11.20
CA LYS A 54 -0.88 -5.69 -12.67
C LYS A 54 -2.20 -5.15 -13.20
N SER A 55 -2.99 -4.49 -12.37
CA SER A 55 -4.27 -3.93 -12.80
C SER A 55 -4.12 -2.89 -13.90
N LYS A 56 -5.19 -2.69 -14.68
CA LYS A 56 -5.25 -1.64 -15.71
C LYS A 56 -5.12 -0.24 -15.11
N PHE A 57 -5.54 -0.08 -13.86
CA PHE A 57 -5.36 1.16 -13.12
C PHE A 57 -3.89 1.60 -13.07
N PHE A 58 -2.97 0.68 -12.73
CA PHE A 58 -1.55 1.00 -12.65
C PHE A 58 -0.86 1.02 -14.00
N ASN A 59 -1.17 0.07 -14.87
CA ASN A 59 -0.42 -0.16 -16.11
C ASN A 59 -1.09 0.39 -17.37
N GLY A 60 -2.35 0.80 -17.29
CA GLY A 60 -3.14 1.21 -18.44
C GLY A 60 -3.70 0.03 -19.25
N ASP A 61 -4.33 0.36 -20.37
CA ASP A 61 -4.80 -0.59 -21.37
C ASP A 61 -4.21 -0.20 -22.72
N SER A 62 -3.35 -1.04 -23.28
CA SER A 62 -2.67 -0.79 -24.56
C SER A 62 -3.64 -0.54 -25.73
N LYS A 63 -4.87 -1.07 -25.66
CA LYS A 63 -5.90 -0.87 -26.69
C LYS A 63 -6.45 0.55 -26.73
N PHE A 64 -6.32 1.30 -25.65
CA PHE A 64 -6.89 2.64 -25.50
C PHE A 64 -5.83 3.69 -25.15
N GLU A 65 -4.57 3.35 -25.27
CA GLU A 65 -3.46 4.24 -24.94
C GLU A 65 -3.46 5.52 -25.79
N GLU A 66 -3.77 5.40 -27.08
CA GLU A 66 -3.88 6.55 -28.01
C GLU A 66 -5.00 7.52 -27.63
N LEU A 67 -6.00 7.04 -26.88
CA LEU A 67 -7.11 7.86 -26.37
C LEU A 67 -6.80 8.45 -24.98
N GLY A 68 -5.56 8.37 -24.49
CA GLY A 68 -5.15 8.92 -23.21
C GLY A 68 -5.42 8.04 -21.99
N PHE A 69 -5.88 6.78 -22.19
CA PHE A 69 -6.10 5.82 -21.10
C PHE A 69 -4.81 5.16 -20.66
N THR A 70 -3.91 5.96 -20.14
CA THR A 70 -2.62 5.52 -19.60
C THR A 70 -2.76 5.20 -18.12
N GLY A 71 -2.07 4.15 -17.65
CA GLY A 71 -2.07 3.79 -16.23
C GLY A 71 -1.34 4.83 -15.37
N VAL A 72 -1.59 4.75 -14.07
CA VAL A 72 -1.02 5.66 -13.06
C VAL A 72 0.50 5.72 -13.14
N TYR A 73 1.17 4.60 -13.34
CA TYR A 73 2.64 4.59 -13.46
C TYR A 73 3.14 5.45 -14.61
N LYS A 74 2.51 5.35 -15.78
CA LYS A 74 2.89 6.16 -16.94
C LYS A 74 2.58 7.64 -16.74
N LYS A 75 1.41 7.97 -16.13
CA LYS A 75 1.03 9.35 -15.78
C LYS A 75 2.04 10.00 -14.83
N LEU A 76 2.56 9.24 -13.89
CA LEU A 76 3.54 9.70 -12.90
C LEU A 76 5.00 9.57 -13.37
N GLY A 77 5.26 9.00 -14.54
CA GLY A 77 6.62 8.75 -15.03
C GLY A 77 7.36 7.63 -14.27
N ILE A 78 6.61 6.73 -13.61
CA ILE A 78 7.16 5.62 -12.83
C ILE A 78 7.38 4.41 -13.76
N THR A 79 8.56 3.79 -13.67
CA THR A 79 8.86 2.53 -14.33
C THR A 79 8.59 1.35 -13.39
N PRO A 80 7.54 0.53 -13.62
CA PRO A 80 7.30 -0.66 -12.80
C PRO A 80 8.29 -1.76 -13.14
N VAL A 81 8.87 -2.38 -12.11
CA VAL A 81 9.76 -3.55 -12.22
C VAL A 81 9.11 -4.69 -11.46
N TYR A 82 8.78 -5.76 -12.17
CA TYR A 82 8.14 -6.92 -11.58
C TYR A 82 9.17 -7.95 -11.09
N ALA A 83 8.91 -8.50 -9.91
CA ALA A 83 9.76 -9.53 -9.34
C ALA A 83 9.79 -10.76 -10.25
N THR A 84 11.00 -11.24 -10.56
CA THR A 84 11.14 -12.56 -11.18
C THR A 84 11.03 -13.64 -10.11
N PRO A 85 10.36 -14.77 -10.38
CA PRO A 85 10.33 -15.89 -9.45
C PRO A 85 11.75 -16.27 -9.01
N TYR A 86 11.90 -16.60 -7.72
CA TYR A 86 13.19 -16.99 -7.10
C TYR A 86 14.25 -15.90 -7.00
N ASN A 87 13.92 -14.61 -7.18
CA ASN A 87 14.88 -13.53 -7.05
C ASN A 87 15.04 -13.09 -5.58
N ALA A 88 16.26 -13.18 -5.05
CA ALA A 88 16.60 -12.82 -3.67
C ALA A 88 16.33 -11.33 -3.32
N ARG A 89 16.10 -10.45 -4.32
CA ARG A 89 15.80 -9.03 -4.11
C ARG A 89 14.43 -8.79 -3.47
N ALA A 90 13.47 -9.71 -3.65
CA ALA A 90 12.17 -9.65 -2.97
C ALA A 90 12.29 -9.75 -1.44
N LYS A 91 13.38 -10.32 -0.93
CA LYS A 91 13.61 -10.55 0.50
C LYS A 91 13.74 -9.27 1.36
N VAL A 92 13.93 -8.10 0.78
CA VAL A 92 14.07 -6.86 1.56
C VAL A 92 12.75 -6.51 2.25
N ILE A 93 11.65 -6.51 1.50
CA ILE A 93 10.32 -6.22 2.06
C ILE A 93 9.82 -7.37 2.94
N GLU A 94 10.10 -8.62 2.59
CA GLU A 94 9.79 -9.77 3.42
C GLU A 94 10.48 -9.67 4.78
N ARG A 95 11.76 -9.28 4.82
CA ARG A 95 12.50 -9.06 6.07
C ARG A 95 11.90 -7.93 6.90
N PHE A 96 11.44 -6.84 6.25
CA PHE A 96 10.74 -5.78 6.95
C PHE A 96 9.46 -6.29 7.60
N PHE A 97 8.64 -7.07 6.88
CA PHE A 97 7.41 -7.64 7.44
C PHE A 97 7.67 -8.67 8.54
N LEU A 98 8.75 -9.46 8.45
CA LEU A 98 9.16 -10.32 9.56
C LEU A 98 9.51 -9.51 10.81
N ASP A 99 10.27 -8.45 10.66
CA ASP A 99 10.60 -7.57 11.79
C ASP A 99 9.36 -6.85 12.34
N PHE A 100 8.46 -6.40 11.49
CA PHE A 100 7.17 -5.85 11.89
C PHE A 100 6.34 -6.87 12.70
N GLN A 101 6.26 -8.10 12.23
CA GLN A 101 5.57 -9.17 12.94
C GLN A 101 6.18 -9.44 14.31
N GLU A 102 7.51 -9.55 14.40
CA GLU A 102 8.22 -9.87 15.64
C GLU A 102 8.18 -8.74 16.66
N SER A 103 8.36 -7.51 16.21
CA SER A 103 8.54 -6.34 17.10
C SER A 103 7.27 -5.52 17.31
N PHE A 104 6.20 -5.75 16.55
CA PHE A 104 4.93 -5.05 16.64
C PHE A 104 3.73 -6.00 16.77
N GLU A 105 3.45 -6.83 15.74
CA GLU A 105 2.22 -7.63 15.73
C GLU A 105 2.13 -8.63 16.89
N LYS A 106 3.23 -9.31 17.22
CA LYS A 106 3.26 -10.28 18.34
C LYS A 106 3.03 -9.63 19.71
N LEU A 107 3.26 -8.34 19.84
CA LEU A 107 3.00 -7.59 21.06
C LEU A 107 1.52 -7.17 21.19
N MET A 108 0.76 -7.24 20.11
CA MET A 108 -0.66 -6.88 20.14
C MET A 108 -1.51 -7.96 20.83
N PRO A 109 -2.43 -7.58 21.73
CA PRO A 109 -3.32 -8.54 22.40
C PRO A 109 -4.19 -9.34 21.43
N SER A 110 -4.41 -8.82 20.23
CA SER A 110 -5.22 -9.42 19.15
C SER A 110 -4.41 -10.32 18.21
N TYR A 111 -3.09 -10.50 18.43
CA TYR A 111 -2.27 -11.33 17.55
C TYR A 111 -2.68 -12.80 17.58
N ILE A 112 -3.01 -13.35 16.42
CA ILE A 112 -3.50 -14.74 16.26
C ILE A 112 -2.40 -15.64 15.71
N GLY A 113 -1.37 -15.09 15.06
CA GLY A 113 -0.35 -15.82 14.32
C GLY A 113 -0.79 -16.23 12.92
N THR A 114 0.18 -16.45 12.03
CA THR A 114 -0.03 -16.83 10.63
C THR A 114 0.08 -18.33 10.41
N SER A 115 0.72 -19.07 11.34
CA SER A 115 0.89 -20.52 11.28
C SER A 115 0.81 -21.13 12.69
N ILE A 116 0.73 -22.45 12.76
CA ILE A 116 0.74 -23.20 14.04
C ILE A 116 1.98 -22.85 14.85
N ASP A 117 3.14 -22.73 14.21
CA ASP A 117 4.42 -22.46 14.86
C ASP A 117 4.51 -21.00 15.39
N ASN A 118 3.79 -20.09 14.77
CA ASN A 118 3.78 -18.67 15.14
C ASN A 118 2.62 -18.27 16.07
N LYS A 119 1.77 -19.24 16.45
CA LYS A 119 0.71 -18.99 17.43
C LYS A 119 1.31 -18.78 18.82
N PRO A 120 0.80 -17.80 19.59
CA PRO A 120 1.15 -17.70 21.00
C PRO A 120 0.91 -19.02 21.72
N ALA A 121 1.76 -19.37 22.70
CA ALA A 121 1.73 -20.66 23.38
C ALA A 121 0.35 -20.99 24.01
N TYR A 122 -0.40 -19.98 24.45
CA TYR A 122 -1.76 -20.15 24.97
C TYR A 122 -2.81 -20.47 23.90
N MET A 123 -2.48 -20.31 22.63
CA MET A 123 -3.37 -20.56 21.49
C MET A 123 -3.17 -21.93 20.84
N ASN A 124 -2.10 -22.64 21.21
CA ASN A 124 -1.66 -23.84 20.49
C ASN A 124 -2.54 -25.10 20.69
N ARG A 125 -3.50 -25.09 21.59
CA ARG A 125 -4.18 -26.34 21.95
C ARG A 125 -5.71 -26.32 22.01
N ASN A 126 -6.39 -25.17 21.88
CA ASN A 126 -7.84 -25.17 22.02
C ASN A 126 -8.53 -23.97 21.35
N GLU A 127 -9.16 -24.20 20.19
CA GLU A 127 -9.91 -23.15 19.46
C GLU A 127 -11.07 -22.57 20.27
N LYS A 128 -11.70 -23.35 21.16
CA LYS A 128 -12.80 -22.87 22.02
C LYS A 128 -12.27 -21.90 23.07
N LEU A 129 -11.14 -22.22 23.69
CA LEU A 129 -10.48 -21.33 24.64
C LEU A 129 -10.02 -20.05 23.94
N HIS A 130 -9.55 -20.17 22.72
CA HIS A 130 -9.15 -19.06 21.87
C HIS A 130 -10.31 -18.09 21.59
N LYS A 131 -11.45 -18.60 21.15
CA LYS A 131 -12.67 -17.81 20.94
C LYS A 131 -13.15 -17.14 22.25
N GLN A 132 -13.05 -17.85 23.37
CA GLN A 132 -13.44 -17.32 24.68
C GLN A 132 -12.48 -16.21 25.14
N ILE A 133 -11.17 -16.38 25.03
CA ILE A 133 -10.18 -15.34 25.35
C ILE A 133 -10.34 -14.13 24.42
N HIS A 134 -10.61 -14.37 23.14
CA HIS A 134 -10.83 -13.30 22.15
C HIS A 134 -12.11 -12.49 22.52
N SER A 135 -13.20 -13.16 22.89
CA SER A 135 -14.42 -12.47 23.31
C SER A 135 -14.23 -11.70 24.62
N GLN A 136 -13.45 -12.20 25.57
CA GLN A 136 -13.13 -11.51 26.81
C GLN A 136 -12.17 -10.32 26.61
N LYS A 137 -11.30 -10.38 25.59
CA LYS A 137 -10.34 -9.32 25.24
C LYS A 137 -10.84 -8.40 24.14
N ALA A 138 -12.11 -8.48 23.74
CA ALA A 138 -12.66 -7.67 22.65
C ALA A 138 -12.43 -6.16 22.83
N ASN A 139 -12.42 -5.68 24.07
CA ASN A 139 -12.14 -4.28 24.40
C ASN A 139 -10.67 -3.86 24.18
N PHE A 140 -9.77 -4.81 23.94
CA PHE A 140 -8.34 -4.55 23.68
C PHE A 140 -7.96 -4.75 22.20
N ILE A 141 -8.95 -5.07 21.35
CA ILE A 141 -8.72 -5.16 19.91
C ILE A 141 -8.77 -3.75 19.33
N PRO A 142 -7.69 -3.23 18.74
CA PRO A 142 -7.70 -1.89 18.18
C PRO A 142 -8.65 -1.82 16.98
N THR A 143 -9.33 -0.69 16.79
CA THR A 143 -9.98 -0.36 15.53
C THR A 143 -8.94 -0.14 14.44
N ILE A 144 -9.37 -0.04 13.17
CA ILE A 144 -8.44 0.22 12.05
C ILE A 144 -7.72 1.55 12.26
N GLU A 145 -8.42 2.60 12.71
CA GLU A 145 -7.85 3.91 13.00
C GLU A 145 -6.81 3.84 14.13
N GLN A 146 -7.13 3.12 15.21
CA GLN A 146 -6.19 2.91 16.31
C GLN A 146 -4.97 2.10 15.86
N ALA A 147 -5.17 1.08 15.02
CA ALA A 147 -4.08 0.29 14.46
C ALA A 147 -3.15 1.14 13.58
N LEU A 148 -3.71 2.04 12.75
CA LEU A 148 -2.93 3.00 11.95
C LEU A 148 -2.09 3.93 12.83
N ILE A 149 -2.66 4.44 13.94
CA ILE A 149 -1.93 5.28 14.91
C ILE A 149 -0.78 4.49 15.54
N LEU A 150 -1.03 3.26 15.99
CA LEU A 150 -0.02 2.41 16.60
C LEU A 150 1.11 2.07 15.62
N ILE A 151 0.78 1.76 14.37
CA ILE A 151 1.77 1.52 13.32
C ILE A 151 2.60 2.77 13.07
N LYS A 152 1.97 3.94 13.02
CA LYS A 152 2.68 5.21 12.83
C LYS A 152 3.69 5.48 13.95
N GLU A 153 3.32 5.24 15.21
CA GLU A 153 4.22 5.39 16.34
C GLU A 153 5.36 4.36 16.31
N TRP A 154 5.06 3.10 15.99
CA TRP A 154 6.09 2.08 15.80
C TRP A 154 7.06 2.45 14.67
N LEU A 155 6.56 2.98 13.54
CA LEU A 155 7.40 3.43 12.43
C LEU A 155 8.32 4.58 12.82
N LYS A 156 7.86 5.54 13.64
CA LYS A 156 8.73 6.60 14.17
C LYS A 156 9.92 6.00 14.93
N PHE A 157 9.65 5.04 15.82
CA PHE A 157 10.71 4.34 16.54
C PHE A 157 11.62 3.56 15.58
N LYS A 158 11.03 2.86 14.59
CA LYS A 158 11.78 2.07 13.60
C LYS A 158 12.70 2.96 12.76
N HIS A 159 12.24 4.14 12.37
CA HIS A 159 13.04 5.07 11.58
C HIS A 159 14.24 5.68 12.35
N LEU A 160 14.24 5.61 13.68
CA LEU A 160 15.40 5.99 14.51
C LEU A 160 16.46 4.88 14.57
N GLN A 161 16.14 3.66 14.11
CA GLN A 161 17.10 2.57 14.09
C GLN A 161 18.15 2.75 12.99
N PRO A 162 19.33 2.11 13.12
CA PRO A 162 20.36 2.16 12.09
C PRO A 162 19.85 1.67 10.75
N CYS A 163 20.19 2.39 9.70
CA CYS A 163 19.84 2.01 8.32
C CYS A 163 20.54 0.68 7.95
N PRO A 164 19.81 -0.31 7.39
CA PRO A 164 20.38 -1.60 7.01
C PRO A 164 21.57 -1.49 6.05
N ASN A 165 21.50 -0.53 5.12
CA ASN A 165 22.52 -0.32 4.09
C ASN A 165 23.62 0.67 4.49
N ASN A 166 23.43 1.40 5.57
CA ASN A 166 24.44 2.34 6.11
C ASN A 166 24.28 2.52 7.61
N ARG A 167 24.91 1.67 8.40
CA ARG A 167 24.77 1.64 9.86
C ARG A 167 25.27 2.89 10.57
N SER A 168 26.00 3.78 9.91
CA SER A 168 26.44 5.06 10.49
C SER A 168 25.30 6.11 10.52
N LYS A 169 24.19 5.85 9.86
CA LYS A 169 23.03 6.74 9.80
C LYS A 169 21.77 5.98 10.21
N THR A 170 20.79 6.71 10.73
CA THR A 170 19.45 6.15 10.95
C THR A 170 18.66 6.11 9.64
N ILE A 171 17.58 5.31 9.63
CA ILE A 171 16.65 5.28 8.49
C ILE A 171 16.11 6.69 8.22
N ALA A 172 15.69 7.43 9.26
CA ALA A 172 15.22 8.81 9.13
C ALA A 172 16.26 9.74 8.52
N GLN A 173 17.53 9.65 8.94
CA GLN A 173 18.61 10.44 8.34
C GLN A 173 18.85 10.10 6.87
N MET A 174 18.69 8.83 6.49
CA MET A 174 18.78 8.41 5.09
C MET A 174 17.61 8.94 4.28
N LEU A 175 16.38 8.84 4.77
CA LEU A 175 15.19 9.41 4.12
C LEU A 175 15.31 10.93 3.95
N ALA A 176 15.88 11.64 4.92
CA ALA A 176 16.13 13.08 4.83
C ALA A 176 17.10 13.48 3.70
N THR A 177 17.89 12.54 3.14
CA THR A 177 18.76 12.81 1.98
C THR A 177 18.01 12.78 0.65
N ILE A 178 16.74 12.39 0.62
CA ILE A 178 15.93 12.36 -0.60
C ILE A 178 15.72 13.80 -1.07
N GLN A 179 16.04 14.06 -2.34
CA GLN A 179 15.80 15.36 -2.95
C GLN A 179 14.31 15.54 -3.18
N LYS A 180 13.74 16.56 -2.54
CA LYS A 180 12.32 16.88 -2.61
C LYS A 180 11.94 17.52 -3.94
N GLN A 181 10.71 17.27 -4.39
CA GLN A 181 10.15 17.79 -5.64
C GLN A 181 9.06 18.83 -5.42
N ASN A 182 8.62 19.08 -4.14
CA ASN A 182 7.48 19.92 -3.78
C ASN A 182 6.20 19.45 -4.47
N ILE A 183 5.81 18.22 -4.18
CA ILE A 183 4.64 17.56 -4.79
C ILE A 183 3.37 18.32 -4.40
N ASP A 184 2.60 18.74 -5.41
CA ASP A 184 1.24 19.26 -5.22
C ASP A 184 0.28 18.07 -5.03
N GLU A 185 -0.34 18.01 -3.86
CA GLU A 185 -1.25 16.93 -3.49
C GLU A 185 -2.46 16.85 -4.43
N SER A 186 -3.02 17.99 -4.84
CA SER A 186 -4.16 18.04 -5.74
C SER A 186 -3.82 17.53 -7.14
N GLN A 187 -2.66 17.93 -7.68
CA GLN A 187 -2.18 17.41 -8.97
C GLN A 187 -1.87 15.90 -8.89
N LEU A 188 -1.32 15.44 -7.77
CA LEU A 188 -1.09 14.02 -7.57
C LEU A 188 -2.41 13.23 -7.56
N ASP A 189 -3.44 13.74 -6.90
CA ASP A 189 -4.76 13.12 -6.84
C ASP A 189 -5.40 13.04 -8.23
N ASP A 190 -5.32 14.12 -9.02
CA ASP A 190 -5.80 14.13 -10.41
C ASP A 190 -5.09 13.09 -11.29
N LEU A 191 -3.76 12.97 -11.16
CA LEU A 191 -2.98 11.99 -11.90
C LEU A 191 -3.29 10.55 -11.47
N MET A 192 -3.65 10.34 -10.21
CA MET A 192 -3.99 9.04 -9.65
C MET A 192 -5.47 8.67 -9.79
N MET A 193 -6.32 9.54 -10.35
CA MET A 193 -7.70 9.18 -10.65
C MET A 193 -7.80 8.04 -11.66
N ASP A 194 -8.72 7.11 -11.38
CA ASP A 194 -9.06 6.05 -12.33
C ASP A 194 -9.82 6.65 -13.52
N THR A 195 -9.45 6.22 -14.71
CA THR A 195 -10.09 6.63 -15.96
C THR A 195 -10.84 5.46 -16.55
N VAL A 196 -12.14 5.61 -16.75
CA VAL A 196 -13.00 4.56 -17.32
C VAL A 196 -13.62 5.02 -18.63
N VAL A 197 -13.65 4.11 -19.60
CA VAL A 197 -14.38 4.33 -20.85
C VAL A 197 -15.83 3.89 -20.65
N LYS A 198 -16.77 4.76 -20.97
CA LYS A 198 -18.20 4.46 -20.93
C LYS A 198 -18.84 4.85 -22.24
N HIS A 199 -19.81 4.04 -22.65
CA HIS A 199 -20.65 4.33 -23.81
C HIS A 199 -21.74 5.36 -23.42
N ILE A 200 -21.93 6.37 -24.25
CA ILE A 200 -23.03 7.32 -24.09
C ILE A 200 -24.30 6.68 -24.63
N GLY A 201 -25.25 6.43 -23.75
CA GLY A 201 -26.58 5.90 -24.11
C GLY A 201 -27.61 7.00 -24.23
N ARG A 202 -28.88 6.62 -24.51
CA ARG A 202 -30.00 7.59 -24.60
C ARG A 202 -30.23 8.39 -23.31
N ASN A 203 -29.86 7.82 -22.15
CA ASN A 203 -30.04 8.46 -20.83
C ASN A 203 -28.72 9.05 -20.30
N GLY A 204 -27.74 9.29 -21.19
CA GLY A 204 -26.42 9.74 -20.78
C GLY A 204 -25.44 8.61 -20.46
N ILE A 205 -24.55 8.84 -19.52
CA ILE A 205 -23.50 7.92 -19.12
C ILE A 205 -23.90 7.19 -17.83
N ARG A 206 -23.98 5.87 -17.87
CA ARG A 206 -24.24 5.05 -16.68
C ARG A 206 -22.95 4.68 -15.97
N PHE A 207 -22.80 5.16 -14.73
CA PHE A 207 -21.63 4.87 -13.88
C PHE A 207 -22.06 4.65 -12.42
N LEU A 208 -21.52 3.62 -11.77
CA LEU A 208 -21.80 3.27 -10.36
C LEU A 208 -23.31 3.24 -10.02
N LYS A 209 -24.14 2.67 -10.91
CA LYS A 209 -25.61 2.57 -10.81
C LYS A 209 -26.35 3.91 -10.88
N ALA A 210 -25.67 5.02 -11.20
CA ALA A 210 -26.27 6.32 -11.47
C ALA A 210 -26.18 6.65 -12.96
N ASP A 211 -27.14 7.42 -13.47
CA ASP A 211 -27.13 7.95 -14.81
C ASP A 211 -26.74 9.42 -14.75
N TYR A 212 -25.66 9.78 -15.46
CA TYR A 212 -25.12 11.12 -15.56
C TYR A 212 -25.51 11.71 -16.90
N PHE A 213 -26.22 12.82 -16.89
CA PHE A 213 -26.68 13.50 -18.07
C PHE A 213 -26.26 14.96 -18.06
N ASN A 214 -25.87 15.47 -19.21
CA ASN A 214 -25.59 16.88 -19.44
C ASN A 214 -25.95 17.24 -20.86
N ASP A 215 -26.46 18.44 -21.10
CA ASP A 215 -26.86 18.90 -22.45
C ASP A 215 -25.70 18.89 -23.44
N ALA A 216 -24.46 19.00 -22.99
CA ALA A 216 -23.27 18.86 -23.82
C ALA A 216 -23.08 17.45 -24.44
N LEU A 217 -23.82 16.45 -23.96
CA LEU A 217 -23.83 15.09 -24.53
C LEU A 217 -24.80 14.94 -25.72
N TYR A 218 -25.61 15.96 -26.02
CA TYR A 218 -26.45 15.98 -27.21
C TYR A 218 -25.59 16.29 -28.43
N GLY A 219 -25.56 15.34 -29.36
CA GLY A 219 -24.89 15.54 -30.65
C GLY A 219 -23.51 14.93 -30.80
N ILE A 220 -23.11 14.07 -29.81
CA ILE A 220 -21.93 13.22 -29.92
C ILE A 220 -22.32 11.84 -30.45
#